data_72d0e7aea79167ec3b25da8ab7db08cd
#
_entry.id   72d0e7aea79167ec3b25da8ab7db08cd
#
_cell.length_a   1.000
_cell.length_b   1.000
_cell.length_c   1.000
_cell.angle_alpha   90.00
_cell.angle_beta   90.00
_cell.angle_gamma   90.00
#
_symmetry.space_group_name_H-M   'P 1'
#
loop_
_entity.id
_entity.type
_entity.pdbx_description
1 polymer ?
#
loop_
_entity_poly.entity_id
_entity_poly.type
_entity_poly.pdbx_seq_one_letter_code
_entity_poly.pdbx_strand_id
1 'polypeptide(L)'
;MSVLWPNALAPAAFGLYFIGLTVLTGRAVDSIAAALAGLAVGAIVFFATEGIELTHTGRFADVWKYGIASAVTILIVFGLTTLRAPVLALSVALAALGLASLGLNYRAHALVCFLSAGTLVINHFLGTRLRRGWQFTGLIMIGVAFAYAMPMVARTGMFGAALQAKTLEQETFDVPLLLAGRTEPPMSITAILERPLLGWGSAMNLPPDVYTQAQHLATRFGFSPTFPFDVYWELPPSNYSAMHSILLGSWAEGGVLAVLLPAALVVACLGLVWNFTRLGRWAPLGITVALQGIWDLLYGPWLYNMIPTFACIALFFAATHFRGPPVRSSAKQ
;
A
#
# COMPACT_ATOMS: atom_id res chain seq x y z
N MET A 1 -22.10 2.29 -12.47
CA MET A 1 -21.45 0.95 -12.46
C MET A 1 -21.77 0.31 -11.12
N SER A 2 -22.18 -0.94 -11.10
CA SER A 2 -22.56 -1.59 -9.84
C SER A 2 -21.34 -1.77 -8.93
N VAL A 3 -21.53 -1.46 -7.67
CA VAL A 3 -20.53 -1.46 -6.59
C VAL A 3 -19.93 -2.84 -6.31
N LEU A 4 -20.41 -3.90 -6.94
CA LEU A 4 -19.90 -5.29 -6.82
C LEU A 4 -18.56 -5.54 -7.52
N TRP A 5 -18.16 -4.64 -8.38
CA TRP A 5 -16.96 -4.76 -9.20
C TRP A 5 -15.67 -5.08 -8.41
N PRO A 6 -15.25 -4.32 -7.39
CA PRO A 6 -13.96 -4.59 -6.76
C PRO A 6 -13.87 -5.98 -6.14
N ASN A 7 -14.91 -6.40 -5.42
CA ASN A 7 -14.89 -7.64 -4.65
C ASN A 7 -15.19 -8.90 -5.47
N ALA A 8 -15.97 -8.79 -6.56
CA ALA A 8 -16.26 -9.91 -7.44
C ALA A 8 -15.20 -10.10 -8.52
N LEU A 9 -14.73 -9.00 -9.13
CA LEU A 9 -13.82 -9.06 -10.26
C LEU A 9 -12.34 -9.01 -9.88
N ALA A 10 -11.97 -8.43 -8.73
CA ALA A 10 -10.57 -8.37 -8.31
C ALA A 10 -9.92 -9.75 -8.17
N PRO A 11 -10.54 -10.78 -7.54
CA PRO A 11 -9.97 -12.12 -7.50
C PRO A 11 -9.80 -12.76 -8.88
N ALA A 12 -10.77 -12.60 -9.77
CA ALA A 12 -10.71 -13.15 -11.12
C ALA A 12 -9.62 -12.43 -11.95
N ALA A 13 -9.58 -11.11 -11.92
CA ALA A 13 -8.54 -10.32 -12.57
C ALA A 13 -7.15 -10.65 -12.01
N PHE A 14 -7.02 -10.76 -10.68
CA PHE A 14 -5.76 -11.20 -10.06
C PHE A 14 -5.32 -12.55 -10.56
N GLY A 15 -6.22 -13.54 -10.62
CA GLY A 15 -5.92 -14.87 -11.16
C GLY A 15 -5.41 -14.82 -12.59
N LEU A 16 -6.06 -14.05 -13.46
CA LEU A 16 -5.65 -13.87 -14.86
C LEU A 16 -4.27 -13.21 -14.96
N TYR A 17 -4.03 -12.12 -14.23
CA TYR A 17 -2.73 -11.47 -14.20
C TYR A 17 -1.64 -12.40 -13.63
N PHE A 18 -1.93 -13.10 -12.54
CA PHE A 18 -0.97 -14.02 -11.92
C PHE A 18 -0.57 -15.16 -12.86
N ILE A 19 -1.54 -15.79 -13.54
CA ILE A 19 -1.28 -16.84 -14.52
C ILE A 19 -0.51 -16.27 -15.72
N GLY A 20 -1.00 -15.18 -16.31
CA GLY A 20 -0.38 -14.56 -17.49
C GLY A 20 1.07 -14.13 -17.21
N LEU A 21 1.30 -13.46 -16.08
CA LEU A 21 2.65 -13.05 -15.67
C LEU A 21 3.54 -14.26 -15.31
N THR A 22 2.98 -15.34 -14.73
CA THR A 22 3.74 -16.56 -14.49
C THR A 22 4.25 -17.17 -15.79
N VAL A 23 3.42 -17.25 -16.82
CA VAL A 23 3.79 -17.74 -18.15
C VAL A 23 4.80 -16.81 -18.81
N LEU A 24 4.54 -15.51 -18.80
CA LEU A 24 5.40 -14.51 -19.44
C LEU A 24 6.79 -14.43 -18.81
N THR A 25 6.87 -14.48 -17.48
CA THR A 25 8.15 -14.28 -16.76
C THR A 25 8.92 -15.56 -16.51
N GLY A 26 8.30 -16.74 -16.69
CA GLY A 26 8.89 -18.02 -16.34
C GLY A 26 9.33 -18.10 -14.87
N ARG A 27 8.76 -17.24 -14.00
CA ARG A 27 9.13 -17.07 -12.58
C ARG A 27 10.57 -16.56 -12.36
N ALA A 28 11.24 -16.08 -13.39
CA ALA A 28 12.56 -15.49 -13.27
C ALA A 28 12.45 -14.09 -12.63
N VAL A 29 13.22 -13.86 -11.56
CA VAL A 29 13.17 -12.62 -10.79
C VAL A 29 13.45 -11.39 -11.66
N ASP A 30 14.38 -11.49 -12.60
CA ASP A 30 14.71 -10.43 -13.55
C ASP A 30 13.53 -10.09 -14.46
N SER A 31 12.82 -11.12 -14.96
CA SER A 31 11.64 -10.94 -15.82
C SER A 31 10.46 -10.38 -15.05
N ILE A 32 10.27 -10.78 -13.79
CA ILE A 32 9.23 -10.20 -12.92
C ILE A 32 9.52 -8.72 -12.66
N ALA A 33 10.78 -8.37 -12.40
CA ALA A 33 11.18 -6.98 -12.22
C ALA A 33 10.95 -6.13 -13.48
N ALA A 34 11.28 -6.68 -14.66
CA ALA A 34 11.02 -6.02 -15.94
C ALA A 34 9.52 -5.87 -16.23
N ALA A 35 8.71 -6.89 -15.94
CA ALA A 35 7.26 -6.81 -16.07
C ALA A 35 6.67 -5.72 -15.17
N LEU A 36 7.12 -5.64 -13.91
CA LEU A 36 6.69 -4.60 -12.98
C LEU A 36 7.09 -3.19 -13.47
N ALA A 37 8.28 -3.03 -14.03
CA ALA A 37 8.70 -1.76 -14.65
C ALA A 37 7.84 -1.41 -15.87
N GLY A 38 7.49 -2.39 -16.72
CA GLY A 38 6.56 -2.20 -17.83
C GLY A 38 5.17 -1.75 -17.38
N LEU A 39 4.64 -2.36 -16.31
CA LEU A 39 3.38 -1.95 -15.68
C LEU A 39 3.46 -0.51 -15.14
N ALA A 40 4.58 -0.13 -14.56
CA ALA A 40 4.79 1.24 -14.07
C ALA A 40 4.83 2.26 -15.21
N VAL A 41 5.48 1.94 -16.34
CA VAL A 41 5.43 2.78 -17.56
C VAL A 41 3.99 2.90 -18.05
N GLY A 42 3.26 1.78 -18.16
CA GLY A 42 1.85 1.77 -18.57
C GLY A 42 0.97 2.64 -17.68
N ALA A 43 1.18 2.59 -16.35
CA ALA A 43 0.45 3.45 -15.40
C ALA A 43 0.75 4.94 -15.63
N ILE A 44 2.00 5.32 -15.84
CA ILE A 44 2.38 6.72 -16.13
C ILE A 44 1.73 7.19 -17.44
N VAL A 45 1.81 6.39 -18.49
CA VAL A 45 1.20 6.72 -19.78
C VAL A 45 -0.32 6.89 -19.63
N PHE A 46 -0.98 5.95 -18.95
CA PHE A 46 -2.42 6.04 -18.69
C PHE A 46 -2.79 7.33 -17.96
N PHE A 47 -2.09 7.68 -16.88
CA PHE A 47 -2.37 8.91 -16.15
C PHE A 47 -2.00 10.18 -16.92
N ALA A 48 -1.06 10.11 -17.86
CA ALA A 48 -0.72 11.23 -18.70
C ALA A 48 -1.75 11.48 -19.82
N THR A 49 -2.47 10.44 -20.26
CA THR A 49 -3.43 10.53 -21.37
C THR A 49 -4.88 10.58 -20.91
N GLU A 50 -5.29 9.66 -20.04
CA GLU A 50 -6.70 9.44 -19.69
C GLU A 50 -6.97 9.62 -18.19
N GLY A 51 -5.94 9.40 -17.37
CA GLY A 51 -6.11 9.29 -15.90
C GLY A 51 -6.21 10.61 -15.16
N ILE A 52 -5.92 11.76 -15.80
CA ILE A 52 -5.95 13.06 -15.14
C ILE A 52 -7.37 13.38 -14.65
N GLU A 53 -8.39 13.03 -15.42
CA GLU A 53 -9.80 13.23 -15.08
C GLU A 53 -10.24 12.37 -13.87
N LEU A 54 -9.50 11.32 -13.54
CA LEU A 54 -9.75 10.48 -12.37
C LEU A 54 -9.18 11.07 -11.08
N THR A 55 -8.46 12.19 -11.16
CA THR A 55 -7.95 12.92 -10.00
C THR A 55 -8.92 14.05 -9.63
N HIS A 56 -9.05 14.31 -8.32
CA HIS A 56 -10.05 15.27 -7.81
C HIS A 56 -9.91 16.69 -8.37
N THR A 57 -8.69 17.16 -8.62
CA THR A 57 -8.44 18.56 -9.02
C THR A 57 -7.64 18.69 -10.31
N GLY A 58 -7.12 17.61 -10.88
CA GLY A 58 -6.19 17.64 -12.02
C GLY A 58 -4.84 18.32 -11.71
N ARG A 59 -4.59 18.75 -10.48
CA ARG A 59 -3.32 19.35 -10.09
C ARG A 59 -2.24 18.29 -9.99
N PHE A 60 -0.99 18.66 -10.27
CA PHE A 60 0.13 17.73 -10.22
C PHE A 60 0.25 16.95 -8.89
N ALA A 61 -0.06 17.58 -7.76
CA ALA A 61 -0.04 16.90 -6.47
C ALA A 61 -1.04 15.74 -6.37
N ASP A 62 -2.23 15.89 -6.98
CA ASP A 62 -3.24 14.84 -7.01
C ASP A 62 -2.86 13.74 -8.02
N VAL A 63 -2.35 14.11 -9.19
CA VAL A 63 -1.82 13.15 -10.17
C VAL A 63 -0.68 12.34 -9.54
N TRP A 64 0.23 13.00 -8.82
CA TRP A 64 1.27 12.33 -8.05
C TRP A 64 0.71 11.34 -7.06
N LYS A 65 -0.20 11.80 -6.20
CA LYS A 65 -0.75 11.02 -5.09
C LYS A 65 -1.57 9.82 -5.53
N TYR A 66 -2.47 10.02 -6.51
CA TYR A 66 -3.44 8.98 -6.89
C TYR A 66 -3.02 8.17 -8.12
N GLY A 67 -1.99 8.61 -8.85
CA GLY A 67 -1.62 8.00 -10.13
C GLY A 67 -0.19 7.50 -10.22
N ILE A 68 0.79 8.40 -10.16
CA ILE A 68 2.12 8.10 -10.69
C ILE A 68 3.22 7.90 -9.63
N ALA A 69 3.04 8.29 -8.36
CA ALA A 69 4.11 8.24 -7.36
C ALA A 69 4.75 6.85 -7.23
N SER A 70 3.93 5.81 -7.05
CA SER A 70 4.42 4.43 -6.93
C SER A 70 5.09 3.95 -8.22
N ALA A 71 4.53 4.31 -9.38
CA ALA A 71 5.09 3.94 -10.68
C ALA A 71 6.48 4.60 -10.91
N VAL A 72 6.61 5.89 -10.62
CA VAL A 72 7.90 6.62 -10.69
C VAL A 72 8.91 5.99 -9.74
N THR A 73 8.50 5.65 -8.52
CA THR A 73 9.38 4.99 -7.54
C THR A 73 9.87 3.64 -8.05
N ILE A 74 8.97 2.81 -8.60
CA ILE A 74 9.32 1.52 -9.21
C ILE A 74 10.35 1.72 -10.33
N LEU A 75 10.15 2.69 -11.23
CA LEU A 75 11.05 2.94 -12.35
C LEU A 75 12.42 3.43 -11.90
N ILE A 76 12.47 4.34 -10.91
CA ILE A 76 13.75 4.83 -10.37
C ILE A 76 14.52 3.69 -9.70
N VAL A 77 13.85 2.89 -8.84
CA VAL A 77 14.49 1.76 -8.18
C VAL A 77 14.93 0.69 -9.19
N PHE A 78 14.09 0.39 -10.19
CA PHE A 78 14.44 -0.53 -11.28
C PHE A 78 15.64 -0.04 -12.08
N GLY A 79 15.63 1.23 -12.52
CA GLY A 79 16.70 1.83 -13.31
C GLY A 79 18.03 1.84 -12.54
N LEU A 80 18.04 2.32 -11.29
CA LEU A 80 19.25 2.34 -10.45
C LEU A 80 19.77 0.92 -10.17
N THR A 81 18.87 -0.05 -9.96
CA THR A 81 19.26 -1.45 -9.77
C THR A 81 19.87 -2.04 -11.04
N THR A 82 19.31 -1.74 -12.21
CA THR A 82 19.83 -2.17 -13.51
C THR A 82 21.22 -1.57 -13.79
N LEU A 83 21.41 -0.30 -13.43
CA LEU A 83 22.71 0.40 -13.51
C LEU A 83 23.71 -0.06 -12.43
N ARG A 84 23.33 -1.00 -11.56
CA ARG A 84 24.15 -1.51 -10.46
C ARG A 84 24.59 -0.40 -9.49
N ALA A 85 23.71 0.60 -9.28
CA ALA A 85 23.98 1.65 -8.32
C ALA A 85 24.18 1.06 -6.90
N PRO A 86 25.08 1.66 -6.08
CA PRO A 86 25.28 1.20 -4.72
C PRO A 86 24.01 1.36 -3.88
N VAL A 87 23.82 0.49 -2.88
CA VAL A 87 22.64 0.48 -2.01
C VAL A 87 22.38 1.84 -1.36
N LEU A 88 23.44 2.57 -1.00
CA LEU A 88 23.30 3.92 -0.44
C LEU A 88 22.69 4.91 -1.43
N ALA A 89 23.05 4.83 -2.72
CA ALA A 89 22.44 5.68 -3.75
C ALA A 89 20.94 5.38 -3.92
N LEU A 90 20.56 4.09 -3.90
CA LEU A 90 19.16 3.67 -3.89
C LEU A 90 18.41 4.20 -2.66
N SER A 91 19.03 4.13 -1.48
CA SER A 91 18.44 4.64 -0.24
C SER A 91 18.27 6.16 -0.27
N VAL A 92 19.25 6.89 -0.82
CA VAL A 92 19.16 8.35 -1.01
C VAL A 92 18.06 8.71 -2.00
N ALA A 93 17.96 8.00 -3.13
CA ALA A 93 16.90 8.22 -4.11
C ALA A 93 15.51 7.99 -3.51
N LEU A 94 15.32 6.90 -2.74
CA LEU A 94 14.07 6.63 -2.03
C LEU A 94 13.78 7.73 -0.99
N ALA A 95 14.76 8.17 -0.22
CA ALA A 95 14.58 9.26 0.75
C ALA A 95 14.18 10.58 0.05
N ALA A 96 14.82 10.90 -1.08
CA ALA A 96 14.47 12.07 -1.89
C ALA A 96 13.03 12.00 -2.43
N LEU A 97 12.60 10.82 -2.92
CA LEU A 97 11.20 10.59 -3.33
C LEU A 97 10.23 10.72 -2.16
N GLY A 98 10.62 10.27 -0.97
CA GLY A 98 9.85 10.48 0.26
C GLY A 98 9.68 11.95 0.59
N LEU A 99 10.76 12.75 0.55
CA LEU A 99 10.72 14.20 0.78
C LEU A 99 9.87 14.92 -0.28
N ALA A 100 10.02 14.58 -1.56
CA ALA A 100 9.19 15.12 -2.63
C ALA A 100 7.70 14.81 -2.39
N SER A 101 7.39 13.59 -1.95
CA SER A 101 6.01 13.19 -1.63
C SER A 101 5.44 13.94 -0.43
N LEU A 102 6.25 14.29 0.58
CA LEU A 102 5.82 15.17 1.67
C LEU A 102 5.45 16.56 1.14
N GLY A 103 6.29 17.15 0.29
CA GLY A 103 6.02 18.44 -0.36
C GLY A 103 4.75 18.43 -1.22
N LEU A 104 4.37 17.25 -1.76
CA LEU A 104 3.16 17.03 -2.53
C LEU A 104 1.99 16.49 -1.67
N ASN A 105 2.06 16.64 -0.34
CA ASN A 105 1.03 16.21 0.62
C ASN A 105 0.66 14.71 0.53
N TYR A 106 1.62 13.84 0.21
CA TYR A 106 1.43 12.39 0.14
C TYR A 106 2.26 11.65 1.22
N ARG A 107 1.80 11.75 2.48
CA ARG A 107 2.47 11.19 3.67
C ARG A 107 2.66 9.67 3.62
N ALA A 108 1.66 8.96 3.11
CA ALA A 108 1.70 7.50 3.02
C ALA A 108 2.86 7.00 2.15
N HIS A 109 3.01 7.56 0.95
CA HIS A 109 4.10 7.21 0.06
C HIS A 109 5.47 7.62 0.61
N ALA A 110 5.55 8.78 1.28
CA ALA A 110 6.76 9.20 1.98
C ALA A 110 7.17 8.18 3.04
N LEU A 111 6.22 7.68 3.86
CA LEU A 111 6.48 6.63 4.84
C LEU A 111 7.04 5.36 4.17
N VAL A 112 6.41 4.88 3.09
CA VAL A 112 6.89 3.72 2.33
C VAL A 112 8.32 3.92 1.83
N CYS A 113 8.62 5.09 1.26
CA CYS A 113 9.95 5.43 0.77
C CYS A 113 11.00 5.45 1.91
N PHE A 114 10.69 6.07 3.06
CA PHE A 114 11.60 6.10 4.20
C PHE A 114 11.79 4.73 4.85
N LEU A 115 10.73 3.93 4.97
CA LEU A 115 10.83 2.56 5.46
C LEU A 115 11.69 1.70 4.53
N SER A 116 11.52 1.85 3.22
CA SER A 116 12.34 1.14 2.23
C SER A 116 13.79 1.56 2.31
N ALA A 117 14.07 2.87 2.32
CA ALA A 117 15.42 3.41 2.46
C ALA A 117 16.10 2.95 3.75
N GLY A 118 15.41 3.09 4.89
CA GLY A 118 15.91 2.67 6.19
C GLY A 118 16.20 1.17 6.25
N THR A 119 15.32 0.34 5.69
CA THR A 119 15.52 -1.12 5.63
C THR A 119 16.77 -1.47 4.82
N LEU A 120 16.99 -0.79 3.68
CA LEU A 120 18.19 -1.00 2.86
C LEU A 120 19.46 -0.59 3.60
N VAL A 121 19.44 0.55 4.29
CA VAL A 121 20.57 1.04 5.11
C VAL A 121 20.86 0.07 6.26
N ILE A 122 19.85 -0.34 7.03
CA ILE A 122 20.01 -1.29 8.13
C ILE A 122 20.59 -2.61 7.59
N ASN A 123 20.05 -3.11 6.49
CA ASN A 123 20.56 -4.35 5.89
C ASN A 123 21.98 -4.21 5.36
N HIS A 124 22.35 -3.06 4.80
CA HIS A 124 23.71 -2.79 4.29
C HIS A 124 24.76 -2.81 5.41
N PHE A 125 24.50 -2.10 6.51
CA PHE A 125 25.48 -1.97 7.60
C PHE A 125 25.43 -3.09 8.64
N LEU A 126 24.24 -3.67 8.89
CA LEU A 126 23.98 -4.57 9.99
C LEU A 126 23.44 -5.94 9.56
N GLY A 127 23.12 -6.14 8.27
CA GLY A 127 22.40 -7.31 7.79
C GLY A 127 23.06 -8.65 8.08
N THR A 128 24.41 -8.70 8.12
CA THR A 128 25.16 -9.91 8.47
C THR A 128 25.26 -10.15 9.98
N ARG A 129 25.02 -9.12 10.79
CA ARG A 129 25.18 -9.15 12.26
C ARG A 129 23.84 -9.26 12.99
N LEU A 130 22.76 -8.75 12.39
CA LEU A 130 21.44 -8.74 13.01
C LEU A 130 20.64 -9.98 12.61
N ARG A 131 19.98 -10.61 13.60
CA ARG A 131 18.93 -11.59 13.32
C ARG A 131 17.76 -10.88 12.61
N ARG A 132 17.07 -11.57 11.71
CA ARG A 132 15.95 -11.01 10.93
C ARG A 132 14.88 -10.34 11.79
N GLY A 133 14.60 -10.86 12.98
CA GLY A 133 13.70 -10.24 13.93
C GLY A 133 14.08 -8.81 14.30
N TRP A 134 15.36 -8.53 14.52
CA TRP A 134 15.84 -7.18 14.81
C TRP A 134 15.74 -6.23 13.62
N GLN A 135 15.88 -6.74 12.38
CA GLN A 135 15.62 -5.94 11.18
C GLN A 135 14.15 -5.52 11.10
N PHE A 136 13.25 -6.45 11.44
CA PHE A 136 11.81 -6.15 11.51
C PHE A 136 11.47 -5.17 12.63
N THR A 137 12.10 -5.31 13.80
CA THR A 137 11.98 -4.33 14.90
C THR A 137 12.48 -2.96 14.46
N GLY A 138 13.60 -2.88 13.75
CA GLY A 138 14.12 -1.63 13.19
C GLY A 138 13.12 -0.97 12.22
N LEU A 139 12.48 -1.76 11.37
CA LEU A 139 11.43 -1.28 10.46
C LEU A 139 10.24 -0.67 11.25
N ILE A 140 9.77 -1.36 12.28
CA ILE A 140 8.70 -0.86 13.16
C ILE A 140 9.14 0.45 13.83
N MET A 141 10.36 0.51 14.37
CA MET A 141 10.88 1.71 15.02
C MET A 141 10.97 2.91 14.08
N ILE A 142 11.36 2.71 12.81
CA ILE A 142 11.34 3.76 11.79
C ILE A 142 9.89 4.25 11.56
N GLY A 143 8.93 3.33 11.44
CA GLY A 143 7.52 3.66 11.28
C GLY A 143 6.97 4.46 12.46
N VAL A 144 7.28 4.03 13.69
CA VAL A 144 6.90 4.74 14.91
C VAL A 144 7.56 6.13 14.98
N ALA A 145 8.87 6.21 14.72
CA ALA A 145 9.57 7.49 14.69
C ALA A 145 8.97 8.46 13.65
N PHE A 146 8.64 7.96 12.45
CA PHE A 146 7.95 8.74 11.43
C PHE A 146 6.57 9.22 11.90
N ALA A 147 5.78 8.35 12.53
CA ALA A 147 4.45 8.70 13.02
C ALA A 147 4.49 9.83 14.08
N TYR A 148 5.51 9.86 14.92
CA TYR A 148 5.69 10.92 15.92
C TYR A 148 6.35 12.18 15.35
N ALA A 149 7.37 12.04 14.50
CA ALA A 149 8.10 13.18 13.93
C ALA A 149 7.27 13.93 12.89
N MET A 150 6.47 13.22 12.11
CA MET A 150 5.73 13.78 10.98
C MET A 150 4.79 14.95 11.37
N PRO A 151 3.95 14.87 12.43
CA PRO A 151 3.13 16.00 12.85
C PRO A 151 3.97 17.19 13.29
N MET A 152 5.05 16.96 14.05
CA MET A 152 5.93 18.03 14.54
C MET A 152 6.55 18.82 13.37
N VAL A 153 7.01 18.11 12.36
CA VAL A 153 7.62 18.73 11.17
C VAL A 153 6.55 19.38 10.28
N ALA A 154 5.38 18.75 10.12
CA ALA A 154 4.29 19.30 9.33
C ALA A 154 3.76 20.64 9.89
N ARG A 155 3.70 20.78 11.21
CA ARG A 155 3.31 22.03 11.88
C ARG A 155 4.18 23.24 11.51
N THR A 156 5.46 23.02 11.20
CA THR A 156 6.38 24.11 10.83
C THR A 156 6.06 24.74 9.47
N GLY A 157 5.21 24.10 8.65
CA GLY A 157 4.92 24.52 7.29
C GLY A 157 6.08 24.31 6.29
N MET A 158 7.20 23.70 6.71
CA MET A 158 8.38 23.50 5.87
C MET A 158 8.08 22.68 4.60
N PHE A 159 7.11 21.78 4.65
CA PHE A 159 6.66 20.97 3.52
C PHE A 159 5.40 21.50 2.83
N GLY A 160 5.05 22.77 3.08
CA GLY A 160 3.96 23.47 2.42
C GLY A 160 2.69 23.62 3.27
N ALA A 161 1.93 24.67 2.94
CA ALA A 161 0.73 25.07 3.69
C ALA A 161 -0.38 24.01 3.67
N ALA A 162 -0.52 23.24 2.58
CA ALA A 162 -1.54 22.19 2.47
C ALA A 162 -1.32 21.06 3.48
N LEU A 163 -0.07 20.61 3.65
CA LEU A 163 0.29 19.58 4.62
C LEU A 163 0.12 20.11 6.05
N GLN A 164 0.51 21.34 6.31
CA GLN A 164 0.34 22.01 7.60
C GLN A 164 -1.13 22.10 7.98
N ALA A 165 -1.97 22.68 7.11
CA ALA A 165 -3.41 22.85 7.35
C ALA A 165 -4.09 21.50 7.65
N LYS A 166 -3.82 20.49 6.83
CA LYS A 166 -4.38 19.14 7.05
C LYS A 166 -3.90 18.50 8.36
N THR A 167 -2.66 18.75 8.78
CA THR A 167 -2.15 18.19 10.05
C THR A 167 -2.81 18.88 11.23
N LEU A 168 -2.94 20.22 11.21
CA LEU A 168 -3.63 20.99 12.25
C LEU A 168 -5.11 20.58 12.36
N GLU A 169 -5.80 20.39 11.23
CA GLU A 169 -7.15 19.87 11.20
C GLU A 169 -7.26 18.50 11.89
N GLN A 170 -6.38 17.56 11.54
CA GLN A 170 -6.40 16.21 12.11
C GLN A 170 -6.06 16.16 13.61
N GLU A 171 -5.32 17.14 14.11
CA GLU A 171 -5.02 17.25 15.54
C GLU A 171 -6.24 17.70 16.36
N THR A 172 -7.21 18.36 15.74
CA THR A 172 -8.46 18.72 16.43
C THR A 172 -9.33 17.51 16.76
N PHE A 173 -9.03 16.34 16.17
CA PHE A 173 -9.85 15.13 16.38
C PHE A 173 -9.53 14.39 17.69
N ASP A 174 -8.45 14.77 18.38
CA ASP A 174 -7.98 14.17 19.64
C ASP A 174 -7.79 12.65 19.60
N VAL A 175 -7.47 12.12 18.42
CA VAL A 175 -7.20 10.70 18.18
C VAL A 175 -5.81 10.49 17.57
N PRO A 176 -5.22 9.28 17.70
CA PRO A 176 -3.96 8.97 17.06
C PRO A 176 -3.98 9.31 15.56
N LEU A 177 -2.92 9.92 15.04
CA LEU A 177 -2.84 10.44 13.67
C LEU A 177 -3.19 9.39 12.59
N LEU A 178 -2.90 8.13 12.83
CA LEU A 178 -3.28 7.02 11.94
C LEU A 178 -4.80 6.89 11.82
N LEU A 179 -5.54 7.07 12.90
CA LEU A 179 -7.02 7.05 12.92
C LEU A 179 -7.58 8.38 12.38
N ALA A 180 -6.98 9.52 12.75
CA ALA A 180 -7.37 10.82 12.21
C ALA A 180 -7.20 10.89 10.66
N GLY A 181 -6.25 10.15 10.11
CA GLY A 181 -6.02 10.05 8.67
C GLY A 181 -6.89 9.00 7.95
N ARG A 182 -7.54 8.12 8.70
CA ARG A 182 -8.41 7.04 8.23
C ARG A 182 -9.46 6.78 9.29
N THR A 183 -10.62 7.37 9.12
CA THR A 183 -11.70 7.35 10.10
C THR A 183 -12.62 6.12 9.97
N GLU A 184 -12.51 5.38 8.85
CA GLU A 184 -13.41 4.28 8.47
C GLU A 184 -13.20 2.92 9.17
N PRO A 185 -12.07 2.61 9.83
CA PRO A 185 -11.89 1.32 10.49
C PRO A 185 -13.02 0.93 11.47
N PRO A 186 -13.55 1.83 12.32
CA PRO A 186 -14.68 1.49 13.19
C PRO A 186 -15.91 1.02 12.41
N MET A 187 -16.23 1.68 11.28
CA MET A 187 -17.34 1.29 10.41
C MET A 187 -17.10 -0.08 9.79
N SER A 188 -15.91 -0.32 9.24
CA SER A 188 -15.56 -1.62 8.65
C SER A 188 -15.60 -2.74 9.68
N ILE A 189 -15.07 -2.52 10.89
CA ILE A 189 -15.08 -3.52 11.97
C ILE A 189 -16.51 -3.84 12.39
N THR A 190 -17.35 -2.84 12.60
CA THR A 190 -18.75 -3.04 12.98
C THR A 190 -19.50 -3.81 11.90
N ALA A 191 -19.34 -3.43 10.63
CA ALA A 191 -19.95 -4.14 9.50
C ALA A 191 -19.54 -5.61 9.44
N ILE A 192 -18.27 -5.93 9.70
CA ILE A 192 -17.75 -7.30 9.75
C ILE A 192 -18.35 -8.07 10.92
N LEU A 193 -18.44 -7.47 12.10
CA LEU A 193 -18.97 -8.15 13.29
C LEU A 193 -20.45 -8.52 13.12
N GLU A 194 -21.23 -7.70 12.44
CA GLU A 194 -22.65 -7.95 12.16
C GLU A 194 -22.87 -9.03 11.10
N ARG A 195 -22.05 -9.06 10.02
CA ARG A 195 -22.17 -10.04 8.93
C ARG A 195 -20.84 -10.61 8.48
N PRO A 196 -20.16 -11.42 9.32
CA PRO A 196 -18.78 -11.86 9.04
C PRO A 196 -18.66 -12.85 7.86
N LEU A 197 -19.71 -13.65 7.58
CA LEU A 197 -19.65 -14.73 6.59
C LEU A 197 -19.97 -14.26 5.18
N LEU A 198 -21.03 -13.49 5.00
CA LEU A 198 -21.54 -13.09 3.69
C LEU A 198 -21.26 -11.62 3.35
N GLY A 199 -20.98 -10.79 4.35
CA GLY A 199 -20.83 -9.35 4.17
C GLY A 199 -22.16 -8.65 3.78
N TRP A 200 -22.02 -7.42 3.33
CA TRP A 200 -23.15 -6.53 3.03
C TRP A 200 -23.35 -6.30 1.52
N GLY A 201 -22.51 -6.89 0.67
CA GLY A 201 -22.50 -6.67 -0.78
C GLY A 201 -21.83 -5.34 -1.16
N SER A 202 -22.11 -4.29 -0.43
CA SER A 202 -21.53 -2.94 -0.63
C SER A 202 -21.62 -2.15 0.67
N ALA A 203 -20.68 -1.22 0.88
CA ALA A 203 -20.74 -0.24 1.96
C ALA A 203 -22.04 0.60 1.93
N MET A 204 -22.61 0.82 0.74
CA MET A 204 -23.88 1.53 0.59
C MET A 204 -25.12 0.77 1.12
N ASN A 205 -24.99 -0.52 1.38
CA ASN A 205 -26.07 -1.36 1.90
C ASN A 205 -26.08 -1.43 3.44
N LEU A 206 -25.15 -0.73 4.11
CA LEU A 206 -25.11 -0.71 5.56
C LEU A 206 -26.34 0.03 6.12
N PRO A 207 -27.11 -0.58 7.02
CA PRO A 207 -28.26 0.05 7.61
C PRO A 207 -27.86 1.08 8.68
N PRO A 208 -28.76 2.03 9.04
CA PRO A 208 -28.46 3.11 9.99
C PRO A 208 -27.96 2.66 11.37
N ASP A 209 -28.41 1.50 11.84
CA ASP A 209 -28.02 0.94 13.12
C ASP A 209 -26.54 0.51 13.13
N VAL A 210 -26.01 -0.02 12.01
CA VAL A 210 -24.57 -0.32 11.87
C VAL A 210 -23.73 0.96 11.95
N TYR A 211 -24.18 2.04 11.31
CA TYR A 211 -23.50 3.34 11.42
C TYR A 211 -23.50 3.86 12.85
N THR A 212 -24.63 3.76 13.56
CA THR A 212 -24.75 4.17 14.95
C THR A 212 -23.80 3.38 15.86
N GLN A 213 -23.76 2.06 15.69
CA GLN A 213 -22.83 1.20 16.44
C GLN A 213 -21.37 1.53 16.10
N ALA A 214 -21.08 1.81 14.83
CA ALA A 214 -19.74 2.20 14.38
C ALA A 214 -19.32 3.55 15.02
N GLN A 215 -20.21 4.52 15.17
CA GLN A 215 -19.95 5.78 15.89
C GLN A 215 -19.63 5.51 17.37
N HIS A 216 -20.39 4.63 18.02
CA HIS A 216 -20.10 4.22 19.40
C HIS A 216 -18.74 3.50 19.51
N LEU A 217 -18.36 2.67 18.53
CA LEU A 217 -17.04 2.05 18.51
C LEU A 217 -15.94 3.10 18.28
N ALA A 218 -16.17 4.06 17.39
CA ALA A 218 -15.23 5.15 17.13
C ALA A 218 -14.97 5.99 18.40
N THR A 219 -16.01 6.30 19.17
CA THR A 219 -15.84 7.03 20.45
C THR A 219 -15.02 6.23 21.47
N ARG A 220 -15.12 4.90 21.47
CA ARG A 220 -14.23 4.05 22.29
C ARG A 220 -12.77 4.07 21.81
N PHE A 221 -12.52 4.37 20.54
CA PHE A 221 -11.19 4.57 19.98
C PHE A 221 -10.63 5.97 20.20
N GLY A 222 -11.42 6.84 20.87
CA GLY A 222 -11.01 8.20 21.25
C GLY A 222 -11.58 9.31 20.37
N PHE A 223 -12.43 9.02 19.37
CA PHE A 223 -13.10 10.08 18.62
C PHE A 223 -14.08 10.84 19.51
N SER A 224 -14.14 12.17 19.32
CA SER A 224 -15.16 12.98 19.99
C SER A 224 -16.57 12.50 19.63
N PRO A 225 -17.52 12.46 20.56
CA PRO A 225 -18.93 12.21 20.25
C PRO A 225 -19.52 13.22 19.26
N THR A 226 -18.92 14.40 19.16
CA THR A 226 -19.32 15.46 18.21
C THR A 226 -18.55 15.43 16.89
N PHE A 227 -17.75 14.40 16.65
CA PHE A 227 -17.04 14.22 15.38
C PHE A 227 -18.05 14.09 14.23
N PRO A 228 -17.89 14.81 13.11
CA PRO A 228 -18.85 14.81 12.01
C PRO A 228 -18.73 13.55 11.14
N PHE A 229 -19.09 12.39 11.68
CA PHE A 229 -18.99 11.11 11.01
C PHE A 229 -19.76 11.06 9.69
N ASP A 230 -20.89 11.75 9.61
CA ASP A 230 -21.73 11.87 8.41
C ASP A 230 -20.95 12.49 7.23
N VAL A 231 -20.09 13.45 7.49
CA VAL A 231 -19.24 14.08 6.48
C VAL A 231 -18.06 13.19 6.10
N TYR A 232 -17.37 12.60 7.10
CA TYR A 232 -16.14 11.83 6.87
C TYR A 232 -16.39 10.42 6.33
N TRP A 233 -17.52 9.81 6.66
CA TRP A 233 -17.90 8.50 6.17
C TRP A 233 -18.75 8.55 4.90
N GLU A 234 -19.08 9.78 4.41
CA GLU A 234 -19.86 10.00 3.19
C GLU A 234 -21.11 9.12 3.14
N LEU A 235 -21.95 9.24 4.19
CA LEU A 235 -23.10 8.35 4.40
C LEU A 235 -24.12 8.42 3.26
N PRO A 236 -24.76 7.28 2.90
CA PRO A 236 -25.86 7.27 1.94
C PRO A 236 -27.00 8.23 2.36
N PRO A 237 -27.78 8.81 1.41
CA PRO A 237 -27.77 8.51 -0.03
C PRO A 237 -26.84 9.39 -0.87
N SER A 238 -26.12 10.33 -0.27
CA SER A 238 -25.47 11.42 -0.99
C SER A 238 -24.22 11.03 -1.74
N ASN A 239 -23.41 10.09 -1.24
CA ASN A 239 -22.12 9.77 -1.84
C ASN A 239 -21.77 8.28 -1.71
N TYR A 240 -20.77 7.86 -2.50
CA TYR A 240 -20.19 6.55 -2.40
C TYR A 240 -19.24 6.46 -1.20
N SER A 241 -19.64 5.72 -0.18
CA SER A 241 -18.77 5.41 0.96
C SER A 241 -17.78 4.32 0.57
N ALA A 242 -16.50 4.67 0.43
CA ALA A 242 -15.44 3.71 0.24
C ALA A 242 -14.80 3.35 1.59
N MET A 243 -14.85 2.08 1.95
CA MET A 243 -14.04 1.58 3.06
C MET A 243 -12.57 1.61 2.62
N HIS A 244 -11.80 2.55 3.15
CA HIS A 244 -10.38 2.77 2.77
C HIS A 244 -9.47 1.70 3.38
N SER A 245 -9.78 0.44 3.12
CA SER A 245 -8.95 -0.73 3.40
C SER A 245 -9.37 -1.87 2.49
N ILE A 246 -8.48 -2.32 1.63
CA ILE A 246 -8.74 -3.49 0.77
C ILE A 246 -9.08 -4.71 1.64
N LEU A 247 -8.34 -4.92 2.73
CA LEU A 247 -8.53 -6.06 3.62
C LEU A 247 -9.87 -6.01 4.35
N LEU A 248 -10.12 -4.92 5.09
CA LEU A 248 -11.34 -4.78 5.89
C LEU A 248 -12.56 -4.54 5.01
N GLY A 249 -12.44 -3.74 3.96
CA GLY A 249 -13.52 -3.47 3.01
C GLY A 249 -13.96 -4.73 2.27
N SER A 250 -13.02 -5.54 1.78
CA SER A 250 -13.39 -6.81 1.14
C SER A 250 -14.11 -7.75 2.10
N TRP A 251 -13.71 -7.79 3.37
CA TRP A 251 -14.40 -8.60 4.38
C TRP A 251 -15.79 -8.06 4.69
N ALA A 252 -15.90 -6.76 4.97
CA ALA A 252 -17.17 -6.11 5.27
C ALA A 252 -18.21 -6.25 4.13
N GLU A 253 -17.75 -6.11 2.88
CA GLU A 253 -18.63 -6.16 1.71
C GLU A 253 -18.90 -7.58 1.21
N GLY A 254 -17.87 -8.43 1.10
CA GLY A 254 -17.99 -9.77 0.49
C GLY A 254 -17.82 -10.95 1.45
N GLY A 255 -17.69 -10.67 2.76
CA GLY A 255 -17.58 -11.70 3.78
C GLY A 255 -16.25 -12.46 3.76
N VAL A 256 -16.26 -13.63 4.44
CA VAL A 256 -15.04 -14.44 4.64
C VAL A 256 -14.39 -14.91 3.32
N LEU A 257 -15.16 -15.13 2.26
CA LEU A 257 -14.58 -15.56 0.98
C LEU A 257 -13.85 -14.40 0.28
N ALA A 258 -14.36 -13.18 0.36
CA ALA A 258 -13.74 -12.02 -0.29
C ALA A 258 -12.46 -11.57 0.40
N VAL A 259 -12.29 -11.80 1.71
CA VAL A 259 -11.07 -11.44 2.44
C VAL A 259 -9.91 -12.40 2.17
N LEU A 260 -10.14 -13.59 1.65
CA LEU A 260 -9.08 -14.59 1.45
C LEU A 260 -7.94 -14.09 0.56
N LEU A 261 -8.27 -13.45 -0.57
CA LEU A 261 -7.24 -12.89 -1.47
C LEU A 261 -6.46 -11.77 -0.79
N PRO A 262 -7.09 -10.70 -0.25
CA PRO A 262 -6.34 -9.66 0.47
C PRO A 262 -5.50 -10.21 1.62
N ALA A 263 -6.01 -11.15 2.41
CA ALA A 263 -5.25 -11.78 3.49
C ALA A 263 -4.03 -12.56 2.97
N ALA A 264 -4.18 -13.33 1.89
CA ALA A 264 -3.07 -14.01 1.25
C ALA A 264 -2.02 -13.02 0.71
N LEU A 265 -2.46 -11.87 0.16
CA LEU A 265 -1.57 -10.82 -0.30
C LEU A 265 -0.82 -10.13 0.86
N VAL A 266 -1.48 -9.92 2.03
CA VAL A 266 -0.79 -9.44 3.23
C VAL A 266 0.31 -10.42 3.64
N VAL A 267 0.02 -11.73 3.67
CA VAL A 267 1.01 -12.76 3.97
C VAL A 267 2.16 -12.74 2.96
N ALA A 268 1.85 -12.59 1.66
CA ALA A 268 2.88 -12.51 0.61
C ALA A 268 3.77 -11.27 0.79
N CYS A 269 3.19 -10.11 1.07
CA CYS A 269 3.94 -8.87 1.33
C CYS A 269 4.83 -9.01 2.57
N LEU A 270 4.29 -9.49 3.71
CA LEU A 270 5.05 -9.71 4.94
C LEU A 270 6.17 -10.75 4.73
N GLY A 271 5.87 -11.84 4.04
CA GLY A 271 6.84 -12.87 3.69
C GLY A 271 7.95 -12.33 2.77
N LEU A 272 7.60 -11.42 1.86
CA LEU A 272 8.57 -10.76 1.00
C LEU A 272 9.44 -9.78 1.78
N VAL A 273 8.86 -8.98 2.69
CA VAL A 273 9.62 -8.12 3.62
C VAL A 273 10.60 -8.96 4.45
N TRP A 274 10.15 -10.12 4.94
CA TRP A 274 11.01 -11.02 5.72
C TRP A 274 12.16 -11.64 4.93
N ASN A 275 11.97 -11.89 3.64
CA ASN A 275 12.90 -12.61 2.77
C ASN A 275 13.43 -11.78 1.59
N PHE A 276 13.26 -10.44 1.57
CA PHE A 276 13.59 -9.61 0.40
C PHE A 276 15.03 -9.79 -0.09
N THR A 277 15.97 -10.04 0.82
CA THR A 277 17.38 -10.26 0.47
C THR A 277 17.60 -11.48 -0.45
N ARG A 278 16.65 -12.44 -0.47
CA ARG A 278 16.70 -13.59 -1.38
C ARG A 278 16.44 -13.22 -2.85
N LEU A 279 15.94 -12.02 -3.12
CA LEU A 279 15.79 -11.48 -4.48
C LEU A 279 17.13 -11.03 -5.09
N GLY A 280 18.22 -11.07 -4.31
CA GLY A 280 19.55 -10.64 -4.77
C GLY A 280 19.55 -9.16 -5.13
N ARG A 281 19.98 -8.81 -6.37
CA ARG A 281 20.04 -7.42 -6.82
C ARG A 281 18.68 -6.71 -6.77
N TRP A 282 17.57 -7.44 -6.90
CA TRP A 282 16.21 -6.92 -6.89
C TRP A 282 15.62 -6.72 -5.48
N ALA A 283 16.42 -6.96 -4.43
CA ALA A 283 16.01 -6.73 -3.06
C ALA A 283 15.44 -5.31 -2.80
N PRO A 284 16.03 -4.21 -3.35
CA PRO A 284 15.47 -2.87 -3.19
C PRO A 284 14.07 -2.73 -3.80
N LEU A 285 13.85 -3.29 -4.99
CA LEU A 285 12.54 -3.26 -5.63
C LEU A 285 11.52 -4.09 -4.84
N GLY A 286 11.91 -5.31 -4.44
CA GLY A 286 11.04 -6.20 -3.68
C GLY A 286 10.58 -5.61 -2.35
N ILE A 287 11.48 -5.01 -1.56
CA ILE A 287 11.10 -4.38 -0.28
C ILE A 287 10.18 -3.19 -0.49
N THR A 288 10.46 -2.34 -1.49
CA THR A 288 9.66 -1.15 -1.77
C THR A 288 8.22 -1.51 -2.16
N VAL A 289 8.04 -2.46 -3.09
CA VAL A 289 6.68 -2.84 -3.51
C VAL A 289 5.94 -3.65 -2.44
N ALA A 290 6.65 -4.42 -1.61
CA ALA A 290 6.03 -5.14 -0.50
C ALA A 290 5.51 -4.17 0.58
N LEU A 291 6.28 -3.15 0.94
CA LEU A 291 5.85 -2.13 1.91
C LEU A 291 4.70 -1.27 1.36
N GLN A 292 4.76 -0.90 0.07
CA GLN A 292 3.64 -0.23 -0.60
C GLN A 292 2.39 -1.13 -0.58
N GLY A 293 2.54 -2.41 -0.92
CA GLY A 293 1.43 -3.37 -0.91
C GLY A 293 0.80 -3.55 0.47
N ILE A 294 1.59 -3.60 1.55
CA ILE A 294 1.06 -3.62 2.93
C ILE A 294 0.22 -2.37 3.19
N TRP A 295 0.76 -1.19 2.84
CA TRP A 295 0.03 0.06 3.01
C TRP A 295 -1.30 0.05 2.25
N ASP A 296 -1.28 -0.32 0.98
CA ASP A 296 -2.46 -0.32 0.11
C ASP A 296 -3.52 -1.31 0.60
N LEU A 297 -3.11 -2.51 1.05
CA LEU A 297 -4.03 -3.52 1.58
C LEU A 297 -4.71 -3.07 2.87
N LEU A 298 -4.01 -2.34 3.74
CA LEU A 298 -4.52 -1.91 5.04
C LEU A 298 -5.25 -0.56 4.99
N TYR A 299 -4.83 0.35 4.11
CA TYR A 299 -5.25 1.76 4.13
C TYR A 299 -5.69 2.32 2.76
N GLY A 300 -5.75 1.50 1.72
CA GLY A 300 -6.17 1.89 0.37
C GLY A 300 -7.47 1.21 -0.06
N PRO A 301 -8.28 1.82 -0.92
CA PRO A 301 -9.33 1.13 -1.65
C PRO A 301 -8.73 0.34 -2.83
N TRP A 302 -9.49 -0.61 -3.40
CA TRP A 302 -9.10 -1.26 -4.64
C TRP A 302 -8.98 -0.24 -5.78
N LEU A 303 -7.80 -0.22 -6.43
CA LEU A 303 -7.56 0.51 -7.66
C LEU A 303 -7.14 -0.49 -8.76
N TYR A 304 -7.53 -0.22 -10.01
CA TYR A 304 -7.28 -1.12 -11.14
C TYR A 304 -5.79 -1.37 -11.39
N ASN A 305 -4.90 -0.40 -11.13
CA ASN A 305 -3.46 -0.51 -11.30
C ASN A 305 -2.77 -1.35 -10.20
N MET A 306 -3.45 -1.63 -9.10
CA MET A 306 -2.90 -2.42 -7.99
C MET A 306 -2.89 -3.92 -8.29
N ILE A 307 -3.90 -4.44 -9.00
CA ILE A 307 -4.07 -5.88 -9.24
C ILE A 307 -2.84 -6.50 -9.92
N PRO A 308 -2.33 -5.97 -11.05
CA PRO A 308 -1.13 -6.52 -11.67
C PRO A 308 0.13 -6.34 -10.82
N THR A 309 0.21 -5.26 -10.03
CA THR A 309 1.30 -5.05 -9.06
C THR A 309 1.29 -6.11 -7.97
N PHE A 310 0.12 -6.43 -7.40
CA PHE A 310 -0.02 -7.51 -6.44
C PHE A 310 0.31 -8.88 -7.03
N ALA A 311 0.01 -9.12 -8.31
CA ALA A 311 0.43 -10.35 -8.98
C ALA A 311 1.96 -10.43 -9.08
N CYS A 312 2.67 -9.34 -9.39
CA CYS A 312 4.14 -9.30 -9.35
C CYS A 312 4.69 -9.53 -7.93
N ILE A 313 4.08 -8.94 -6.89
CA ILE A 313 4.46 -9.16 -5.48
C ILE A 313 4.32 -10.65 -5.12
N ALA A 314 3.20 -11.27 -5.49
CA ALA A 314 2.98 -12.70 -5.26
C ALA A 314 4.02 -13.57 -6.00
N LEU A 315 4.41 -13.20 -7.21
CA LEU A 315 5.49 -13.89 -7.95
C LEU A 315 6.86 -13.69 -7.31
N PHE A 316 7.21 -12.50 -6.83
CA PHE A 316 8.42 -12.28 -6.05
C PHE A 316 8.43 -13.11 -4.77
N PHE A 317 7.29 -13.15 -4.04
CA PHE A 317 7.16 -13.98 -2.86
C PHE A 317 7.37 -15.47 -3.21
N ALA A 318 6.71 -15.99 -4.24
CA ALA A 318 6.87 -17.34 -4.71
C ALA A 318 8.33 -17.65 -5.10
N ALA A 319 9.01 -16.73 -5.78
CA ALA A 319 10.42 -16.88 -6.14
C ALA A 319 11.36 -16.92 -4.93
N THR A 320 10.98 -16.33 -3.79
CA THR A 320 11.79 -16.39 -2.56
C THR A 320 11.55 -17.64 -1.73
N HIS A 321 10.42 -18.32 -1.88
CA HIS A 321 10.00 -19.44 -1.04
C HIS A 321 10.10 -20.78 -1.74
N PHE A 322 9.80 -20.84 -3.03
CA PHE A 322 9.65 -22.07 -3.79
C PHE A 322 10.81 -22.32 -4.79
N ARG A 323 11.98 -21.70 -4.63
CA ARG A 323 13.17 -22.09 -5.39
C ARG A 323 13.53 -23.51 -5.00
N GLY A 324 13.26 -24.46 -5.88
CA GLY A 324 13.85 -25.79 -5.84
C GLY A 324 15.39 -25.68 -5.83
N PRO A 325 16.12 -26.72 -5.37
CA PRO A 325 17.57 -26.72 -5.46
C PRO A 325 17.98 -26.37 -6.90
N PRO A 326 19.06 -25.59 -7.09
CA PRO A 326 19.52 -25.23 -8.43
C PRO A 326 19.65 -26.50 -9.25
N VAL A 327 18.93 -26.59 -10.37
CA VAL A 327 19.13 -27.63 -11.35
C VAL A 327 20.60 -27.50 -11.76
N ARG A 328 21.45 -28.42 -11.26
CA ARG A 328 22.83 -28.52 -11.71
C ARG A 328 22.74 -28.74 -13.22
N SER A 329 23.11 -27.73 -13.99
CA SER A 329 23.28 -27.90 -15.42
C SER A 329 24.31 -29.00 -15.62
N SER A 330 23.85 -30.15 -16.02
CA SER A 330 24.71 -31.24 -16.53
C SER A 330 25.20 -30.86 -17.95
N ALA A 331 25.87 -29.73 -18.03
CA ALA A 331 26.58 -29.31 -19.23
C ALA A 331 28.05 -29.61 -19.00
N LYS A 332 28.38 -30.88 -19.17
CA LYS A 332 29.75 -31.36 -19.54
C LYS A 332 29.61 -32.76 -20.02
N GLN A 333 29.39 -32.94 -21.32
CA GLN A 333 30.05 -33.97 -22.13
C GLN A 333 30.20 -33.41 -23.54
#